data_654a0d2dd0d10616ce529d3c16497c58
#
_entry.id   654a0d2dd0d10616ce529d3c16497c58
#
_cell.length_a   1.000
_cell.length_b   1.000
_cell.length_c   1.000
_cell.angle_alpha   90.00
_cell.angle_beta   90.00
_cell.angle_gamma   90.00
#
_symmetry.space_group_name_H-M   'P 1'
#
loop_
_entity.id
_entity.type
_entity.pdbx_description
1 polymer ?
#
loop_
_entity_poly.entity_id
_entity_poly.type
_entity_poly.pdbx_seq_one_letter_code
_entity_poly.pdbx_strand_id
1 'polypeptide(L)'
;ISRIFKLRMKSPLNHSERRQKTLLKLAHSVLTYTVYFAAIIGILSSLNINVTGLLAGAGIAGLAIGFGAQSLVKDIITGFFIIFEDQFGVGDYVRINTSNIAEGTVSEIGLRTTKIVGFTGEVYIIPNGQITDVVNFSINNSKAIIELQVGIEADIEKIEKLVNDY
;
A
#
# COMPACT_ATOMS: atom_id res chain seq x y z
N ILE A 1 -0.93 -9.91 48.73
CA ILE A 1 -0.43 -10.29 47.37
C ILE A 1 -1.59 -10.36 46.35
N SER A 2 -2.83 -10.74 46.78
CA SER A 2 -3.95 -10.92 45.80
C SER A 2 -4.62 -9.62 45.33
N ARG A 3 -4.43 -8.47 45.97
CA ARG A 3 -5.03 -7.18 45.56
C ARG A 3 -4.25 -6.44 44.48
N ILE A 4 -2.94 -6.69 44.37
CA ILE A 4 -2.08 -6.04 43.37
C ILE A 4 -2.28 -6.68 41.97
N PHE A 5 -2.63 -7.97 41.94
CA PHE A 5 -2.88 -8.68 40.69
C PHE A 5 -4.20 -8.29 39.99
N LYS A 6 -5.21 -7.86 40.74
CA LYS A 6 -6.51 -7.42 40.18
C LYS A 6 -6.50 -6.01 39.59
N LEU A 7 -5.53 -5.16 39.92
CA LEU A 7 -5.43 -3.80 39.41
C LEU A 7 -4.72 -3.73 38.04
N ARG A 8 -4.00 -4.79 37.62
CA ARG A 8 -3.29 -4.84 36.34
C ARG A 8 -4.15 -5.27 35.15
N MET A 9 -5.40 -5.68 35.36
CA MET A 9 -6.33 -6.10 34.32
C MET A 9 -7.29 -5.01 33.82
N LYS A 10 -7.08 -3.75 34.20
CA LYS A 10 -7.85 -2.58 33.73
C LYS A 10 -7.01 -1.58 32.97
N SER A 11 -5.97 -2.05 32.28
CA SER A 11 -5.34 -1.26 31.22
C SER A 11 -6.34 -1.12 30.09
N PRO A 12 -6.70 0.08 29.62
CA PRO A 12 -7.54 0.23 28.44
C PRO A 12 -6.80 -0.45 27.30
N LEU A 13 -7.43 -1.48 26.70
CA LEU A 13 -6.88 -2.20 25.56
C LEU A 13 -6.39 -1.18 24.55
N ASN A 14 -5.10 -1.20 24.25
CA ASN A 14 -4.51 -0.33 23.25
C ASN A 14 -5.33 -0.42 21.95
N HIS A 15 -5.51 0.67 21.25
CA HIS A 15 -6.31 0.77 20.03
C HIS A 15 -5.93 -0.32 19.02
N SER A 16 -4.66 -0.75 19.00
CA SER A 16 -4.13 -1.85 18.19
C SER A 16 -4.70 -3.22 18.59
N GLU A 17 -4.86 -3.53 19.89
CA GLU A 17 -5.38 -4.83 20.34
C GLU A 17 -6.86 -5.04 20.01
N ARG A 18 -7.66 -3.99 20.11
CA ARG A 18 -9.08 -4.04 19.73
C ARG A 18 -9.23 -4.33 18.22
N ARG A 19 -8.43 -3.66 17.40
CA ARG A 19 -8.39 -3.87 15.95
C ARG A 19 -7.97 -5.29 15.60
N GLN A 20 -6.91 -5.80 16.21
CA GLN A 20 -6.43 -7.17 16.00
C GLN A 20 -7.50 -8.21 16.36
N LYS A 21 -8.16 -8.08 17.53
CA LYS A 21 -9.23 -8.98 17.94
C LYS A 21 -10.41 -8.97 16.95
N THR A 22 -10.78 -7.80 16.44
CA THR A 22 -11.86 -7.68 15.46
C THR A 22 -11.48 -8.35 14.15
N LEU A 23 -10.27 -8.12 13.64
CA LEU A 23 -9.78 -8.74 12.40
C LEU A 23 -9.70 -10.25 12.52
N LEU A 24 -9.18 -10.78 13.63
CA LEU A 24 -9.12 -12.22 13.90
C LEU A 24 -10.53 -12.83 13.97
N LYS A 25 -11.49 -12.15 14.62
CA LYS A 25 -12.87 -12.60 14.68
C LYS A 25 -13.52 -12.65 13.30
N LEU A 26 -13.29 -11.63 12.47
CA LEU A 26 -13.82 -11.59 11.10
C LEU A 26 -13.22 -12.72 10.25
N ALA A 27 -11.89 -12.89 10.28
CA ALA A 27 -11.19 -13.95 9.56
C ALA A 27 -11.70 -15.33 9.98
N HIS A 28 -11.84 -15.55 11.30
CA HIS A 28 -12.39 -16.80 11.84
C HIS A 28 -13.82 -17.05 11.37
N SER A 29 -14.67 -16.02 11.36
CA SER A 29 -16.06 -16.15 10.89
C SER A 29 -16.13 -16.54 9.41
N VAL A 30 -15.33 -15.89 8.56
CA VAL A 30 -15.25 -16.19 7.12
C VAL A 30 -14.83 -17.65 6.91
N LEU A 31 -13.74 -18.08 7.57
CA LEU A 31 -13.26 -19.46 7.49
C LEU A 31 -14.32 -20.47 7.96
N THR A 32 -14.97 -20.18 9.08
CA THR A 32 -15.99 -21.06 9.66
C THR A 32 -17.19 -21.23 8.72
N TYR A 33 -17.70 -20.14 8.15
CA TYR A 33 -18.80 -20.22 7.18
C TYR A 33 -18.40 -20.94 5.89
N THR A 34 -17.17 -20.75 5.41
CA THR A 34 -16.66 -21.48 4.25
C THR A 34 -16.60 -23.00 4.52
N VAL A 35 -16.11 -23.40 5.70
CA VAL A 35 -16.05 -24.81 6.10
C VAL A 35 -17.45 -25.40 6.26
N TYR A 36 -18.38 -24.67 6.90
CA TYR A 36 -19.77 -25.14 7.03
C TYR A 36 -20.44 -25.30 5.66
N PHE A 37 -20.26 -24.35 4.76
CA PHE A 37 -20.77 -24.44 3.40
C PHE A 37 -20.22 -25.68 2.67
N ALA A 38 -18.90 -25.88 2.72
CA ALA A 38 -18.26 -27.06 2.12
C ALA A 38 -18.78 -28.39 2.74
N ALA A 39 -18.93 -28.42 4.06
CA ALA A 39 -19.46 -29.60 4.76
C ALA A 39 -20.90 -29.90 4.36
N ILE A 40 -21.78 -28.89 4.28
CA ILE A 40 -23.17 -29.04 3.85
C ILE A 40 -23.23 -29.60 2.43
N ILE A 41 -22.46 -29.06 1.50
CA ILE A 41 -22.36 -29.55 0.13
C ILE A 41 -21.90 -31.02 0.12
N GLY A 42 -20.88 -31.37 0.90
CA GLY A 42 -20.39 -32.76 1.02
C GLY A 42 -21.45 -33.72 1.53
N ILE A 43 -22.22 -33.34 2.57
CA ILE A 43 -23.30 -34.16 3.13
C ILE A 43 -24.42 -34.34 2.10
N LEU A 44 -24.86 -33.26 1.45
CA LEU A 44 -25.93 -33.35 0.43
C LEU A 44 -25.51 -34.26 -0.74
N SER A 45 -24.26 -34.12 -1.18
CA SER A 45 -23.70 -34.98 -2.24
C SER A 45 -23.65 -36.44 -1.84
N SER A 46 -23.28 -36.76 -0.58
CA SER A 46 -23.27 -38.12 -0.04
C SER A 46 -24.67 -38.76 0.03
N LEU A 47 -25.72 -37.92 0.15
CA LEU A 47 -27.11 -38.32 0.13
C LEU A 47 -27.68 -38.43 -1.31
N ASN A 48 -26.83 -38.34 -2.35
CA ASN A 48 -27.22 -38.31 -3.76
C ASN A 48 -28.17 -37.16 -4.13
N ILE A 49 -28.15 -36.07 -3.35
CA ILE A 49 -28.88 -34.85 -3.68
C ILE A 49 -28.07 -34.06 -4.70
N ASN A 50 -28.70 -33.61 -5.78
CA ASN A 50 -28.00 -32.83 -6.81
C ASN A 50 -27.62 -31.45 -6.30
N VAL A 51 -26.29 -31.21 -6.10
CA VAL A 51 -25.70 -29.96 -5.61
C VAL A 51 -25.18 -29.05 -6.73
N THR A 52 -25.36 -29.45 -8.01
CA THR A 52 -24.79 -28.70 -9.15
C THR A 52 -25.29 -27.25 -9.19
N GLY A 53 -26.57 -27.01 -8.93
CA GLY A 53 -27.11 -25.65 -8.87
C GLY A 53 -26.53 -24.82 -7.73
N LEU A 54 -26.28 -25.43 -6.56
CA LEU A 54 -25.65 -24.76 -5.41
C LEU A 54 -24.18 -24.38 -5.71
N LEU A 55 -23.45 -25.31 -6.35
CA LEU A 55 -22.05 -25.04 -6.76
C LEU A 55 -21.98 -23.97 -7.85
N ALA A 56 -22.89 -24.01 -8.83
CA ALA A 56 -22.94 -22.96 -9.85
C ALA A 56 -23.24 -21.59 -9.25
N GLY A 57 -24.22 -21.50 -8.34
CA GLY A 57 -24.53 -20.27 -7.61
C GLY A 57 -23.38 -19.76 -6.76
N ALA A 58 -22.69 -20.66 -6.05
CA ALA A 58 -21.48 -20.33 -5.29
C ALA A 58 -20.35 -19.83 -6.18
N GLY A 59 -20.19 -20.42 -7.38
CA GLY A 59 -19.20 -19.96 -8.37
C GLY A 59 -19.48 -18.53 -8.83
N ILE A 60 -20.73 -18.21 -9.15
CA ILE A 60 -21.14 -16.84 -9.52
C ILE A 60 -20.91 -15.87 -8.37
N ALA A 61 -21.27 -16.24 -7.14
CA ALA A 61 -21.01 -15.42 -5.96
C ALA A 61 -19.52 -15.20 -5.73
N GLY A 62 -18.69 -16.25 -5.94
CA GLY A 62 -17.22 -16.15 -5.87
C GLY A 62 -16.64 -15.17 -6.89
N LEU A 63 -17.14 -15.21 -8.14
CA LEU A 63 -16.74 -14.25 -9.18
C LEU A 63 -17.12 -12.82 -8.80
N ALA A 64 -18.33 -12.60 -8.26
CA ALA A 64 -18.76 -11.27 -7.81
C ALA A 64 -17.86 -10.72 -6.69
N ILE A 65 -17.50 -11.57 -5.72
CA ILE A 65 -16.56 -11.23 -4.64
C ILE A 65 -15.16 -10.95 -5.23
N GLY A 66 -14.70 -11.76 -6.20
CA GLY A 66 -13.41 -11.59 -6.87
C GLY A 66 -13.33 -10.26 -7.60
N PHE A 67 -14.36 -9.88 -8.36
CA PHE A 67 -14.43 -8.55 -8.99
C PHE A 67 -14.45 -7.42 -7.97
N GLY A 68 -15.18 -7.59 -6.84
CA GLY A 68 -15.18 -6.61 -5.76
C GLY A 68 -13.83 -6.45 -5.05
N ALA A 69 -13.00 -7.50 -5.03
CA ALA A 69 -11.67 -7.51 -4.40
C ALA A 69 -10.51 -7.24 -5.40
N GLN A 70 -10.78 -7.04 -6.68
CA GLN A 70 -9.78 -6.93 -7.74
C GLN A 70 -8.73 -5.84 -7.46
N SER A 71 -9.16 -4.66 -7.00
CA SER A 71 -8.24 -3.56 -6.66
C SER A 71 -7.30 -3.94 -5.51
N LEU A 72 -7.80 -4.64 -4.49
CA LEU A 72 -6.99 -5.09 -3.37
C LEU A 72 -5.89 -6.07 -3.82
N VAL A 73 -6.25 -7.02 -4.69
CA VAL A 73 -5.30 -7.98 -5.26
C VAL A 73 -4.25 -7.25 -6.10
N LYS A 74 -4.68 -6.30 -6.93
CA LYS A 74 -3.78 -5.46 -7.74
C LYS A 74 -2.80 -4.69 -6.86
N ASP A 75 -3.28 -4.04 -5.78
CA ASP A 75 -2.44 -3.29 -4.84
C ASP A 75 -1.34 -4.17 -4.24
N ILE A 76 -1.70 -5.39 -3.80
CA ILE A 76 -0.77 -6.34 -3.17
C ILE A 76 0.28 -6.83 -4.17
N ILE A 77 -0.12 -7.21 -5.37
CA ILE A 77 0.78 -7.68 -6.42
C ILE A 77 1.75 -6.56 -6.82
N THR A 78 1.24 -5.34 -7.05
CA THR A 78 2.09 -4.20 -7.40
C THR A 78 3.06 -3.88 -6.27
N GLY A 79 2.59 -3.86 -5.00
CA GLY A 79 3.47 -3.63 -3.85
C GLY A 79 4.59 -4.67 -3.72
N PHE A 80 4.28 -5.93 -4.01
CA PHE A 80 5.29 -6.98 -4.06
C PHE A 80 6.35 -6.71 -5.14
N PHE A 81 5.94 -6.36 -6.37
CA PHE A 81 6.87 -6.09 -7.46
C PHE A 81 7.70 -4.83 -7.24
N ILE A 82 7.14 -3.76 -6.64
CA ILE A 82 7.90 -2.57 -6.27
C ILE A 82 9.11 -2.94 -5.41
N ILE A 83 8.90 -3.80 -4.40
CA ILE A 83 9.96 -4.25 -3.49
C ILE A 83 10.89 -5.27 -4.17
N PHE A 84 10.32 -6.21 -4.93
CA PHE A 84 11.08 -7.29 -5.56
C PHE A 84 12.02 -6.78 -6.66
N GLU A 85 11.59 -5.78 -7.44
CA GLU A 85 12.37 -5.18 -8.52
C GLU A 85 13.22 -3.99 -8.04
N ASP A 86 13.11 -3.62 -6.75
CA ASP A 86 13.83 -2.47 -6.16
C ASP A 86 13.61 -1.17 -6.95
N GLN A 87 12.35 -0.91 -7.36
CA GLN A 87 12.02 0.26 -8.17
C GLN A 87 12.28 1.57 -7.41
N PHE A 88 11.98 1.57 -6.11
CA PHE A 88 12.31 2.62 -5.15
C PHE A 88 12.25 2.08 -3.73
N GLY A 89 13.02 2.69 -2.82
CA GLY A 89 13.12 2.31 -1.42
C GLY A 89 12.63 3.39 -0.46
N VAL A 90 12.57 3.04 0.82
CA VAL A 90 12.30 4.02 1.90
C VAL A 90 13.48 4.97 1.99
N GLY A 91 13.20 6.27 1.95
CA GLY A 91 14.19 7.35 1.92
C GLY A 91 14.44 7.92 0.53
N ASP A 92 14.01 7.26 -0.54
CA ASP A 92 14.16 7.79 -1.89
C ASP A 92 13.23 8.99 -2.13
N TYR A 93 13.73 9.97 -2.86
CA TYR A 93 12.93 11.07 -3.38
C TYR A 93 12.36 10.68 -4.74
N VAL A 94 11.03 10.60 -4.81
CA VAL A 94 10.33 10.08 -5.97
C VAL A 94 9.18 11.01 -6.39
N ARG A 95 8.86 10.96 -7.68
CA ARG A 95 7.60 11.47 -8.23
C ARG A 95 6.80 10.30 -8.73
N ILE A 96 5.60 10.12 -8.18
CA ILE A 96 4.67 9.07 -8.56
C ILE A 96 3.48 9.70 -9.28
N ASN A 97 3.19 9.20 -10.47
CA ASN A 97 2.01 9.56 -11.22
C ASN A 97 0.88 8.60 -10.87
N THR A 98 -0.21 9.20 -10.42
CA THR A 98 -1.50 8.55 -10.16
C THR A 98 -2.57 9.42 -10.82
N SER A 99 -3.78 9.47 -10.27
CA SER A 99 -4.77 10.49 -10.66
C SER A 99 -4.28 11.92 -10.39
N ASN A 100 -3.37 12.08 -9.42
CA ASN A 100 -2.67 13.31 -9.08
C ASN A 100 -1.18 13.00 -8.97
N ILE A 101 -0.33 13.99 -9.18
CA ILE A 101 1.13 13.85 -9.01
C ILE A 101 1.44 13.93 -7.52
N ALA A 102 2.10 12.90 -6.99
CA ALA A 102 2.66 12.89 -5.65
C ALA A 102 4.19 12.91 -5.75
N GLU A 103 4.80 13.92 -5.15
CA GLU A 103 6.25 14.10 -5.15
C GLU A 103 6.76 14.31 -3.74
N GLY A 104 7.84 13.62 -3.39
CA GLY A 104 8.43 13.69 -2.06
C GLY A 104 9.27 12.48 -1.71
N THR A 105 9.59 12.35 -0.42
CA THR A 105 10.40 11.26 0.11
C THR A 105 9.52 10.10 0.54
N VAL A 106 9.87 8.89 0.11
CA VAL A 106 9.18 7.65 0.51
C VAL A 106 9.41 7.40 2.00
N SER A 107 8.35 7.42 2.79
CA SER A 107 8.43 7.18 4.24
C SER A 107 8.13 5.72 4.62
N GLU A 108 7.29 5.04 3.85
CA GLU A 108 6.90 3.66 4.12
C GLU A 108 6.41 2.99 2.83
N ILE A 109 6.83 1.75 2.62
CA ILE A 109 6.30 0.87 1.57
C ILE A 109 5.59 -0.27 2.27
N GLY A 110 4.26 -0.26 2.22
CA GLY A 110 3.42 -1.33 2.75
C GLY A 110 2.99 -2.31 1.67
N LEU A 111 2.39 -3.42 2.10
CA LEU A 111 1.91 -4.45 1.18
C LEU A 111 0.87 -3.90 0.18
N ARG A 112 0.03 -2.96 0.60
CA ARG A 112 -1.07 -2.41 -0.20
C ARG A 112 -0.88 -0.93 -0.56
N THR A 113 -0.15 -0.17 0.24
CA THR A 113 -0.03 1.29 0.10
C THR A 113 1.39 1.74 0.30
N THR A 114 1.81 2.72 -0.47
CA THR A 114 3.05 3.48 -0.30
C THR A 114 2.73 4.84 0.30
N LYS A 115 3.56 5.31 1.24
CA LYS A 115 3.44 6.64 1.86
C LYS A 115 4.61 7.50 1.43
N ILE A 116 4.31 8.71 0.97
CA ILE A 116 5.27 9.72 0.55
C ILE A 116 5.03 10.98 1.38
N VAL A 117 6.10 11.57 1.86
CA VAL A 117 6.08 12.86 2.55
C VAL A 117 6.53 13.93 1.58
N GLY A 118 5.62 14.84 1.23
CA GLY A 118 5.91 15.96 0.35
C GLY A 118 6.74 17.04 1.02
N PHE A 119 7.17 18.00 0.23
CA PHE A 119 8.08 19.06 0.67
C PHE A 119 7.48 19.97 1.77
N THR A 120 6.17 20.18 1.77
CA THR A 120 5.46 20.99 2.77
C THR A 120 5.00 20.19 3.98
N GLY A 121 5.35 18.87 4.03
CA GLY A 121 5.05 17.98 5.15
C GLY A 121 3.74 17.20 4.99
N GLU A 122 3.05 17.35 3.87
CA GLU A 122 1.87 16.55 3.55
C GLU A 122 2.25 15.09 3.34
N VAL A 123 1.35 14.18 3.71
CA VAL A 123 1.55 12.74 3.55
C VAL A 123 0.59 12.20 2.50
N TYR A 124 1.13 11.74 1.38
CA TYR A 124 0.38 11.02 0.36
C TYR A 124 0.32 9.53 0.74
N ILE A 125 -0.88 8.97 0.81
CA ILE A 125 -1.12 7.54 1.03
C ILE A 125 -1.70 6.98 -0.26
N ILE A 126 -0.86 6.29 -1.02
CA ILE A 126 -1.15 5.85 -2.39
C ILE A 126 -1.35 4.35 -2.40
N PRO A 127 -2.52 3.82 -2.85
CA PRO A 127 -2.66 2.40 -3.14
C PRO A 127 -1.67 1.98 -4.23
N ASN A 128 -0.89 0.92 -3.99
CA ASN A 128 0.19 0.50 -4.89
C ASN A 128 -0.32 0.23 -6.32
N GLY A 129 -1.51 -0.35 -6.45
CA GLY A 129 -2.13 -0.63 -7.75
C GLY A 129 -2.56 0.61 -8.56
N GLN A 130 -2.50 1.81 -7.96
CA GLN A 130 -2.76 3.07 -8.66
C GLN A 130 -1.48 3.75 -9.16
N ILE A 131 -0.31 3.23 -8.79
CA ILE A 131 0.98 3.71 -9.29
C ILE A 131 1.09 3.28 -10.75
N THR A 132 1.15 4.24 -11.66
CA THR A 132 1.25 4.00 -13.11
C THR A 132 2.68 4.07 -13.59
N ASP A 133 3.42 5.07 -13.11
CA ASP A 133 4.84 5.23 -13.35
C ASP A 133 5.51 5.96 -12.19
N VAL A 134 6.81 5.77 -12.07
CA VAL A 134 7.63 6.36 -11.01
C VAL A 134 8.88 6.98 -11.62
N VAL A 135 9.17 8.21 -11.22
CA VAL A 135 10.47 8.84 -11.45
C VAL A 135 11.22 8.83 -10.14
N ASN A 136 12.30 8.06 -10.05
CA ASN A 136 13.16 8.03 -8.87
C ASN A 136 14.37 8.95 -9.09
N PHE A 137 14.48 9.97 -8.24
CA PHE A 137 15.58 10.96 -8.31
C PHE A 137 16.79 10.58 -7.44
N SER A 138 16.71 9.47 -6.70
CA SER A 138 17.75 9.05 -5.74
C SER A 138 18.67 7.95 -6.26
N ILE A 139 18.29 7.22 -7.33
CA ILE A 139 19.11 6.14 -7.90
C ILE A 139 20.40 6.66 -8.53
N ASN A 140 20.32 7.80 -9.21
CA ASN A 140 21.46 8.40 -9.88
C ASN A 140 21.67 9.83 -9.38
N ASN A 141 22.90 10.35 -9.58
CA ASN A 141 23.21 11.74 -9.26
C ASN A 141 22.30 12.68 -10.04
N SER A 142 21.51 13.47 -9.35
CA SER A 142 20.68 14.52 -9.94
C SER A 142 21.57 15.65 -10.45
N LYS A 143 21.24 16.22 -11.62
CA LYS A 143 21.88 17.44 -12.10
C LYS A 143 21.03 18.63 -11.65
N ALA A 144 21.62 19.56 -10.92
CA ALA A 144 21.01 20.85 -10.67
C ALA A 144 21.19 21.73 -11.92
N ILE A 145 20.09 22.17 -12.51
CA ILE A 145 20.10 23.11 -13.63
C ILE A 145 19.70 24.46 -13.08
N ILE A 146 20.62 25.44 -13.15
CA ILE A 146 20.35 26.81 -12.74
C ILE A 146 20.32 27.66 -14.00
N GLU A 147 19.18 28.24 -14.31
CA GLU A 147 19.04 29.19 -15.41
C GLU A 147 19.19 30.61 -14.87
N LEU A 148 20.23 31.28 -15.32
CA LEU A 148 20.50 32.67 -14.96
C LEU A 148 20.16 33.56 -16.17
N GLN A 149 19.27 34.53 -16.00
CA GLN A 149 19.05 35.57 -16.99
C GLN A 149 20.07 36.67 -16.80
N VAL A 150 20.94 36.83 -17.77
CA VAL A 150 21.99 37.87 -17.78
C VAL A 150 21.77 38.86 -18.91
N GLY A 151 22.11 40.12 -18.68
CA GLY A 151 22.02 41.15 -19.70
C GLY A 151 23.01 40.89 -20.85
N ILE A 152 22.70 41.38 -22.06
CA ILE A 152 23.52 41.19 -23.29
C ILE A 152 24.96 41.68 -23.12
N GLU A 153 25.20 42.64 -22.20
CA GLU A 153 26.54 43.23 -21.92
C GLU A 153 27.26 42.51 -20.76
N ALA A 154 26.70 41.43 -20.23
CA ALA A 154 27.28 40.73 -19.08
C ALA A 154 28.53 39.92 -19.49
N ASP A 155 29.57 40.03 -18.69
CA ASP A 155 30.81 39.24 -18.82
C ASP A 155 30.57 37.80 -18.34
N ILE A 156 30.36 36.91 -19.30
CA ILE A 156 30.01 35.48 -19.04
C ILE A 156 31.13 34.78 -18.28
N GLU A 157 32.41 35.06 -18.58
CA GLU A 157 33.55 34.44 -17.90
C GLU A 157 33.60 34.81 -16.41
N LYS A 158 33.19 36.02 -16.08
CA LYS A 158 33.14 36.50 -14.70
C LYS A 158 31.99 35.88 -13.92
N ILE A 159 30.83 35.65 -14.60
CA ILE A 159 29.67 34.99 -14.01
C ILE A 159 29.96 33.51 -13.77
N GLU A 160 30.56 32.83 -14.76
CA GLU A 160 30.94 31.43 -14.65
C GLU A 160 31.93 31.20 -13.49
N LYS A 161 32.90 32.09 -13.32
CA LYS A 161 33.85 32.04 -12.22
C LYS A 161 33.16 32.23 -10.86
N LEU A 162 32.21 33.15 -10.77
CA LEU A 162 31.43 33.39 -9.56
C LEU A 162 30.56 32.19 -9.19
N VAL A 163 29.96 31.49 -10.18
CA VAL A 163 29.12 30.33 -9.96
C VAL A 163 29.94 29.10 -9.57
N ASN A 164 31.14 28.95 -10.08
CA ASN A 164 32.05 27.84 -9.75
C ASN A 164 32.78 28.00 -8.41
N ASP A 165 32.93 29.24 -7.90
CA ASP A 165 33.58 29.54 -6.63
C ASP A 165 32.62 29.40 -5.42
N TYR A 166 31.31 29.16 -5.64
CA TYR A 166 30.29 28.89 -4.65
C TYR A 166 29.84 27.42 -4.69
#